data_4134a62ec1568ab7abf11619010e7eb9
#
_entry.id   4134a62ec1568ab7abf11619010e7eb9
#
_cell.length_a   1.000
_cell.length_b   1.000
_cell.length_c   1.000
_cell.angle_alpha   90.00
_cell.angle_beta   90.00
_cell.angle_gamma   90.00
#
_symmetry.space_group_name_H-M   'P 1'
#
loop_
_entity.id
_entity.type
_entity.pdbx_description
1 polymer ?
#
loop_
_entity_poly.entity_id
_entity_poly.type
_entity_poly.pdbx_seq_one_letter_code
_entity_poly.pdbx_strand_id
1 'polypeptide(L)'
;EDADLVVVRLLGSPQDLWPGIAHARTIGTPLVILGGEHQPSPELMELSTVPMRVAAEAHRYLAEGGPANLAELHSFLSDTVLLTGLGFDPPSVIAAWGYAPRPAVDPALPRIGILYYRAHEASGNNAFAHALADAVDETREAVGVPIYAGSLRSAPDALYEALGTLDALVVTVLAAGGSVPATAGAGGEDESWDVARMAALDIPVLQGLCLTASRAEWEASSEGATPLDSANQIAIPEFDGRIITAPFSFKEIDEQGLPAYVADPERTARVARVAVNHARLRSIPNARKRVALVLSAYPTKHSRIGNAVGLDTPVSAIRLLRLLRAEGYDLGPDDDTADFPIHHLLDLGDDTAAGDALIHALIAA
;
A
#
# COMPACT_ATOMS: atom_id res chain seq x y z
N GLU A 1 9.16 -17.59 37.12
CA GLU A 1 10.08 -18.27 38.09
C GLU A 1 10.43 -19.70 37.64
N ASP A 2 9.62 -20.33 36.77
CA ASP A 2 9.78 -21.72 36.32
C ASP A 2 10.40 -21.86 34.90
N ALA A 3 10.96 -20.79 34.35
CA ALA A 3 11.56 -20.80 33.04
C ALA A 3 13.05 -21.22 33.11
N ASP A 4 13.48 -22.11 32.22
CA ASP A 4 14.86 -22.54 32.08
C ASP A 4 15.74 -21.47 31.40
N LEU A 5 15.15 -20.61 30.59
CA LEU A 5 15.79 -19.51 29.88
C LEU A 5 14.78 -18.39 29.61
N VAL A 6 15.21 -17.13 29.70
CA VAL A 6 14.38 -15.97 29.43
C VAL A 6 14.99 -15.16 28.30
N VAL A 7 14.16 -14.84 27.28
CA VAL A 7 14.52 -13.90 26.19
C VAL A 7 13.67 -12.64 26.32
N VAL A 8 14.33 -11.49 26.40
CA VAL A 8 13.69 -10.18 26.48
C VAL A 8 14.01 -9.41 25.19
N ARG A 9 13.00 -9.08 24.41
CA ARG A 9 13.12 -8.23 23.24
C ARG A 9 12.53 -6.85 23.52
N LEU A 10 13.36 -5.81 23.47
CA LEU A 10 12.97 -4.45 23.81
C LEU A 10 12.79 -3.61 22.56
N LEU A 11 11.62 -2.96 22.45
CA LEU A 11 11.36 -1.88 21.52
C LEU A 11 11.42 -0.57 22.31
N GLY A 12 12.40 0.29 22.01
CA GLY A 12 12.62 1.55 22.70
C GLY A 12 13.74 1.51 23.73
N SER A 13 13.71 2.45 24.71
CA SER A 13 14.78 2.62 25.70
C SER A 13 14.73 1.53 26.80
N PRO A 14 15.90 0.96 27.20
CA PRO A 14 15.96 0.05 28.34
C PRO A 14 15.60 0.71 29.67
N GLN A 15 15.58 2.04 29.74
CA GLN A 15 15.34 2.79 30.98
C GLN A 15 13.93 2.55 31.54
N ASP A 16 12.93 2.37 30.68
CA ASP A 16 11.54 2.16 31.10
C ASP A 16 11.31 0.79 31.75
N LEU A 17 12.16 -0.21 31.43
CA LEU A 17 12.07 -1.57 31.92
C LEU A 17 13.21 -1.94 32.89
N TRP A 18 14.06 -0.96 33.24
CA TRP A 18 15.26 -1.20 34.07
C TRP A 18 15.01 -1.94 35.38
N PRO A 19 13.98 -1.66 36.18
CA PRO A 19 13.72 -2.42 37.40
C PRO A 19 13.46 -3.91 37.14
N GLY A 20 12.72 -4.24 36.07
CA GLY A 20 12.43 -5.61 35.66
C GLY A 20 13.67 -6.35 35.17
N ILE A 21 14.50 -5.69 34.37
CA ILE A 21 15.78 -6.24 33.87
C ILE A 21 16.74 -6.49 35.04
N ALA A 22 16.89 -5.52 35.94
CA ALA A 22 17.75 -5.66 37.11
C ALA A 22 17.30 -6.83 38.00
N HIS A 23 15.99 -6.98 38.18
CA HIS A 23 15.43 -8.12 38.93
C HIS A 23 15.70 -9.46 38.19
N ALA A 24 15.42 -9.55 36.90
CA ALA A 24 15.63 -10.76 36.10
C ALA A 24 17.08 -11.23 36.13
N ARG A 25 18.06 -10.33 36.16
CA ARG A 25 19.50 -10.68 36.31
C ARG A 25 19.84 -11.30 37.65
N THR A 26 19.02 -11.13 38.69
CA THR A 26 19.26 -11.68 40.05
C THR A 26 18.66 -13.08 40.26
N ILE A 27 17.78 -13.53 39.38
CA ILE A 27 17.04 -14.81 39.51
C ILE A 27 17.95 -16.01 39.26
N GLY A 28 19.07 -15.83 38.51
CA GLY A 28 20.02 -16.91 38.19
C GLY A 28 19.62 -17.70 36.93
N THR A 29 18.45 -17.53 36.39
CA THR A 29 18.05 -18.11 35.09
C THR A 29 18.82 -17.42 33.95
N PRO A 30 19.34 -18.16 32.96
CA PRO A 30 19.94 -17.56 31.78
C PRO A 30 19.04 -16.55 31.11
N LEU A 31 19.59 -15.36 30.83
CA LEU A 31 18.85 -14.22 30.32
C LEU A 31 19.49 -13.67 29.04
N VAL A 32 18.72 -13.57 27.98
CA VAL A 32 19.10 -12.97 26.69
C VAL A 32 18.31 -11.68 26.51
N ILE A 33 19.00 -10.53 26.41
CA ILE A 33 18.37 -9.22 26.21
C ILE A 33 18.78 -8.67 24.86
N LEU A 34 17.80 -8.31 24.03
CA LEU A 34 17.97 -7.95 22.63
C LEU A 34 17.18 -6.70 22.28
N GLY A 35 17.68 -5.91 21.33
CA GLY A 35 16.90 -4.86 20.70
C GLY A 35 15.82 -5.42 19.79
N GLY A 36 14.71 -4.69 19.66
CA GLY A 36 13.61 -5.01 18.73
C GLY A 36 13.89 -4.61 17.29
N GLU A 37 14.88 -3.75 17.06
CA GLU A 37 15.27 -3.26 15.75
C GLU A 37 16.05 -4.30 14.93
N HIS A 38 16.11 -4.10 13.61
CA HIS A 38 16.91 -4.96 12.72
C HIS A 38 18.42 -4.81 12.99
N GLN A 39 18.85 -3.62 13.37
CA GLN A 39 20.22 -3.37 13.79
C GLN A 39 20.45 -3.86 15.22
N PRO A 40 21.52 -4.63 15.49
CA PRO A 40 21.83 -5.10 16.84
C PRO A 40 22.21 -3.92 17.74
N SER A 41 21.77 -3.97 19.01
CA SER A 41 22.20 -3.06 20.07
C SER A 41 23.19 -3.72 21.00
N PRO A 42 24.50 -3.45 20.89
CA PRO A 42 25.51 -4.01 21.78
C PRO A 42 25.22 -3.68 23.26
N GLU A 43 24.75 -2.46 23.53
CA GLU A 43 24.44 -2.01 24.90
C GLU A 43 23.36 -2.88 25.57
N LEU A 44 22.32 -3.28 24.81
CA LEU A 44 21.29 -4.20 25.32
C LEU A 44 21.83 -5.61 25.50
N MET A 45 22.62 -6.09 24.54
CA MET A 45 23.21 -7.44 24.60
C MET A 45 24.16 -7.60 25.78
N GLU A 46 24.87 -6.54 26.18
CA GLU A 46 25.73 -6.53 27.39
C GLU A 46 24.96 -6.76 28.71
N LEU A 47 23.66 -6.50 28.70
CA LEU A 47 22.80 -6.79 29.86
C LEU A 47 22.43 -8.26 29.97
N SER A 48 22.66 -9.06 28.94
CA SER A 48 22.45 -10.51 28.97
C SER A 48 23.37 -11.21 29.98
N THR A 49 22.94 -12.36 30.47
CA THR A 49 23.79 -13.22 31.31
C THR A 49 24.51 -14.32 30.50
N VAL A 50 24.15 -14.43 29.20
CA VAL A 50 24.80 -15.36 28.27
C VAL A 50 25.97 -14.67 27.53
N PRO A 51 26.88 -15.40 26.90
CA PRO A 51 27.95 -14.80 26.11
C PRO A 51 27.42 -13.91 24.98
N MET A 52 28.10 -12.78 24.73
CA MET A 52 27.69 -11.79 23.69
C MET A 52 27.45 -12.46 22.32
N ARG A 53 28.24 -13.44 21.93
CA ARG A 53 28.07 -14.18 20.67
C ARG A 53 26.73 -14.93 20.60
N VAL A 54 26.23 -15.44 21.74
CA VAL A 54 24.93 -16.12 21.82
C VAL A 54 23.82 -15.10 21.66
N ALA A 55 23.90 -13.94 22.33
CA ALA A 55 22.95 -12.86 22.20
C ALA A 55 22.93 -12.31 20.76
N ALA A 56 24.09 -12.12 20.14
CA ALA A 56 24.19 -11.64 18.76
C ALA A 56 23.56 -12.61 17.74
N GLU A 57 23.79 -13.92 17.89
CA GLU A 57 23.18 -14.91 17.00
C GLU A 57 21.67 -15.03 17.24
N ALA A 58 21.22 -15.00 18.49
CA ALA A 58 19.79 -14.95 18.83
C ALA A 58 19.10 -13.73 18.22
N HIS A 59 19.79 -12.58 18.21
CA HIS A 59 19.29 -11.38 17.53
C HIS A 59 19.13 -11.60 16.03
N ARG A 60 20.06 -12.27 15.36
CA ARG A 60 19.96 -12.56 13.91
C ARG A 60 18.72 -13.37 13.58
N TYR A 61 18.40 -14.42 14.34
CA TYR A 61 17.16 -15.17 14.15
C TYR A 61 15.92 -14.29 14.28
N LEU A 62 15.89 -13.42 15.29
CA LEU A 62 14.75 -12.51 15.51
C LEU A 62 14.66 -11.36 14.48
N ALA A 63 15.81 -10.88 13.99
CA ALA A 63 15.87 -9.83 12.98
C ALA A 63 15.38 -10.33 11.62
N GLU A 64 15.73 -11.56 11.25
CA GLU A 64 15.21 -12.20 10.05
C GLU A 64 13.74 -12.61 10.22
N GLY A 65 13.36 -13.08 11.40
CA GLY A 65 11.98 -13.44 11.74
C GLY A 65 11.46 -14.68 11.03
N GLY A 66 10.19 -14.92 11.17
CA GLY A 66 9.49 -16.07 10.57
C GLY A 66 9.43 -17.30 11.45
N PRO A 67 8.40 -18.16 11.27
CA PRO A 67 8.19 -19.33 12.11
C PRO A 67 9.40 -20.30 12.12
N ALA A 68 10.05 -20.49 10.96
CA ALA A 68 11.23 -21.35 10.86
C ALA A 68 12.40 -20.79 11.68
N ASN A 69 12.73 -19.51 11.52
CA ASN A 69 13.78 -18.87 12.31
C ASN A 69 13.48 -18.85 13.81
N LEU A 70 12.20 -18.74 14.20
CA LEU A 70 11.84 -18.83 15.63
C LEU A 70 11.99 -20.25 16.19
N ALA A 71 11.67 -21.27 15.42
CA ALA A 71 11.90 -22.67 15.81
C ALA A 71 13.41 -22.96 15.95
N GLU A 72 14.21 -22.49 14.97
CA GLU A 72 15.66 -22.64 15.02
C GLU A 72 16.30 -21.81 16.16
N LEU A 73 15.77 -20.63 16.49
CA LEU A 73 16.17 -19.85 17.65
C LEU A 73 15.95 -20.64 18.95
N HIS A 74 14.81 -21.31 19.08
CA HIS A 74 14.54 -22.17 20.24
C HIS A 74 15.59 -23.29 20.34
N SER A 75 15.85 -24.02 19.24
CA SER A 75 16.85 -25.07 19.18
C SER A 75 18.26 -24.55 19.48
N PHE A 76 18.64 -23.41 18.86
CA PHE A 76 19.92 -22.74 19.08
C PHE A 76 20.15 -22.39 20.56
N LEU A 77 19.18 -21.74 21.21
CA LEU A 77 19.29 -21.36 22.62
C LEU A 77 19.28 -22.57 23.53
N SER A 78 18.45 -23.57 23.23
CA SER A 78 18.44 -24.83 23.98
C SER A 78 19.77 -25.54 23.92
N ASP A 79 20.42 -25.62 22.76
CA ASP A 79 21.70 -26.28 22.59
C ASP A 79 22.86 -25.48 23.18
N THR A 80 22.91 -24.17 22.93
CA THR A 80 24.07 -23.35 23.31
C THR A 80 24.05 -22.89 24.77
N VAL A 81 22.87 -22.80 25.40
CA VAL A 81 22.71 -22.33 26.78
C VAL A 81 22.32 -23.46 27.71
N LEU A 82 21.39 -24.35 27.31
CA LEU A 82 20.87 -25.43 28.13
C LEU A 82 21.54 -26.80 27.83
N LEU A 83 22.37 -26.88 26.78
CA LEU A 83 23.13 -28.05 26.37
C LEU A 83 22.26 -29.28 26.07
N THR A 84 21.16 -29.11 25.38
CA THR A 84 20.15 -30.15 25.11
C THR A 84 20.54 -31.13 23.99
N GLY A 85 21.36 -30.69 23.01
CA GLY A 85 21.76 -31.53 21.87
C GLY A 85 20.67 -31.69 20.80
N LEU A 86 19.77 -30.73 20.66
CA LEU A 86 18.70 -30.75 19.64
C LEU A 86 19.23 -30.58 18.21
N GLY A 87 20.35 -29.87 18.06
CA GLY A 87 20.81 -29.35 16.75
C GLY A 87 20.02 -28.16 16.29
N PHE A 88 20.64 -27.30 15.51
CA PHE A 88 19.98 -26.10 14.92
C PHE A 88 20.64 -25.74 13.59
N ASP A 89 19.85 -25.15 12.70
CA ASP A 89 20.34 -24.54 11.47
C ASP A 89 20.57 -23.03 11.65
N PRO A 90 21.52 -22.41 10.92
CA PRO A 90 21.73 -20.98 10.98
C PRO A 90 20.50 -20.19 10.50
N PRO A 91 20.33 -18.89 10.90
CA PRO A 91 19.21 -18.09 10.46
C PRO A 91 19.08 -18.05 8.95
N SER A 92 17.92 -18.38 8.42
CA SER A 92 17.59 -18.20 7.02
C SER A 92 17.26 -16.73 6.74
N VAL A 93 17.92 -16.14 5.72
CA VAL A 93 17.78 -14.75 5.37
C VAL A 93 16.56 -14.59 4.45
N ILE A 94 15.58 -13.78 4.86
CA ILE A 94 14.51 -13.36 3.99
C ILE A 94 15.00 -12.16 3.18
N ALA A 95 14.94 -12.24 1.85
CA ALA A 95 15.37 -11.16 0.97
C ALA A 95 14.68 -9.81 1.31
N ALA A 96 15.34 -8.69 1.04
CA ALA A 96 14.77 -7.36 1.29
C ALA A 96 13.48 -7.11 0.50
N TRP A 97 13.31 -7.78 -0.64
CA TRP A 97 12.09 -7.83 -1.43
C TRP A 97 12.02 -9.15 -2.21
N GLY A 98 10.82 -9.52 -2.62
CA GLY A 98 10.63 -10.73 -3.44
C GLY A 98 9.17 -10.98 -3.77
N TYR A 99 8.93 -12.01 -4.56
CA TYR A 99 7.61 -12.50 -4.87
C TYR A 99 7.21 -13.56 -3.85
N ALA A 100 5.99 -13.47 -3.31
CA ALA A 100 5.46 -14.58 -2.54
C ALA A 100 5.10 -15.76 -3.46
N PRO A 101 5.29 -17.00 -3.01
CA PRO A 101 4.99 -18.18 -3.82
C PRO A 101 3.51 -18.24 -4.23
N ARG A 102 3.25 -18.46 -5.52
CA ARG A 102 1.92 -18.69 -6.06
C ARG A 102 1.97 -19.77 -7.17
N PRO A 103 0.83 -20.45 -7.44
CA PRO A 103 0.71 -21.31 -8.61
C PRO A 103 1.04 -20.57 -9.90
N ALA A 104 1.53 -21.29 -10.90
CA ALA A 104 1.75 -20.74 -12.23
C ALA A 104 0.42 -20.29 -12.85
N VAL A 105 0.42 -19.10 -13.47
CA VAL A 105 -0.75 -18.44 -14.04
C VAL A 105 -0.53 -18.17 -15.53
N ASP A 106 -1.61 -17.88 -16.26
CA ASP A 106 -1.57 -17.56 -17.68
C ASP A 106 -0.76 -16.28 -17.91
N PRO A 107 0.39 -16.33 -18.61
CA PRO A 107 1.24 -15.18 -18.86
C PRO A 107 0.62 -14.13 -19.79
N ALA A 108 -0.51 -14.44 -20.45
CA ALA A 108 -1.20 -13.52 -21.36
C ALA A 108 -2.12 -12.54 -20.64
N LEU A 109 -2.47 -12.82 -19.37
CA LEU A 109 -3.35 -11.94 -18.59
C LEU A 109 -2.58 -10.77 -17.97
N PRO A 110 -3.23 -9.61 -17.82
CA PRO A 110 -2.68 -8.47 -17.09
C PRO A 110 -2.24 -8.86 -15.67
N ARG A 111 -1.12 -8.30 -15.22
CA ARG A 111 -0.51 -8.61 -13.93
C ARG A 111 -0.76 -7.48 -12.93
N ILE A 112 -1.44 -7.77 -11.84
CA ILE A 112 -1.72 -6.83 -10.77
C ILE A 112 -0.79 -7.13 -9.58
N GLY A 113 0.17 -6.24 -9.32
CA GLY A 113 1.04 -6.36 -8.14
C GLY A 113 0.28 -6.04 -6.85
N ILE A 114 0.49 -6.82 -5.82
CA ILE A 114 0.03 -6.52 -4.45
C ILE A 114 1.27 -6.37 -3.58
N LEU A 115 1.64 -5.12 -3.29
CA LEU A 115 2.85 -4.79 -2.55
C LEU A 115 2.55 -4.62 -1.06
N TYR A 116 3.24 -5.40 -0.23
CA TYR A 116 3.07 -5.39 1.21
C TYR A 116 4.41 -5.44 1.95
N TYR A 117 4.41 -5.22 3.26
CA TYR A 117 5.63 -5.19 4.04
C TYR A 117 6.31 -6.55 4.14
N ARG A 118 7.66 -6.56 3.99
CA ARG A 118 8.53 -7.70 4.30
C ARG A 118 8.28 -8.24 5.72
N ALA A 119 7.96 -7.37 6.67
CA ALA A 119 7.65 -7.78 8.03
C ALA A 119 6.42 -8.70 8.11
N HIS A 120 5.41 -8.49 7.26
CA HIS A 120 4.25 -9.39 7.18
C HIS A 120 4.62 -10.73 6.56
N GLU A 121 5.51 -10.76 5.56
CA GLU A 121 6.03 -12.00 5.01
C GLU A 121 6.82 -12.77 6.08
N ALA A 122 7.73 -12.09 6.75
CA ALA A 122 8.58 -12.68 7.78
C ALA A 122 7.79 -13.22 8.99
N SER A 123 6.68 -12.59 9.35
CA SER A 123 5.84 -13.02 10.48
C SER A 123 4.74 -14.02 10.11
N GLY A 124 4.54 -14.28 8.81
CA GLY A 124 3.41 -15.09 8.34
C GLY A 124 2.06 -14.35 8.38
N ASN A 125 2.04 -13.04 8.68
CA ASN A 125 0.83 -12.21 8.70
C ASN A 125 0.57 -11.58 7.33
N ASN A 126 0.58 -12.39 6.28
CA ASN A 126 0.46 -12.00 4.87
C ASN A 126 -0.83 -12.48 4.20
N ALA A 127 -1.73 -13.14 4.93
CA ALA A 127 -2.98 -13.70 4.41
C ALA A 127 -3.85 -12.68 3.67
N PHE A 128 -3.89 -11.42 4.14
CA PHE A 128 -4.65 -10.35 3.48
C PHE A 128 -4.13 -10.03 2.06
N ALA A 129 -2.83 -10.09 1.85
CA ALA A 129 -2.22 -9.84 0.53
C ALA A 129 -2.50 -11.00 -0.43
N HIS A 130 -2.44 -12.24 0.06
CA HIS A 130 -2.83 -13.42 -0.70
C HIS A 130 -4.32 -13.41 -1.04
N ALA A 131 -5.19 -13.07 -0.09
CA ALA A 131 -6.62 -12.94 -0.33
C ALA A 131 -6.95 -11.91 -1.43
N LEU A 132 -6.23 -10.78 -1.46
CA LEU A 132 -6.40 -9.80 -2.53
C LEU A 132 -5.92 -10.34 -3.88
N ALA A 133 -4.81 -11.08 -3.91
CA ALA A 133 -4.32 -11.72 -5.12
C ALA A 133 -5.29 -12.79 -5.63
N ASP A 134 -5.86 -13.61 -4.74
CA ASP A 134 -6.89 -14.60 -5.07
C ASP A 134 -8.14 -13.93 -5.66
N ALA A 135 -8.59 -12.82 -5.05
CA ALA A 135 -9.72 -12.05 -5.56
C ALA A 135 -9.46 -11.43 -6.96
N VAL A 136 -8.20 -11.08 -7.27
CA VAL A 136 -7.82 -10.68 -8.64
C VAL A 136 -7.94 -11.86 -9.59
N ASP A 137 -7.41 -13.04 -9.23
CA ASP A 137 -7.46 -14.26 -10.05
C ASP A 137 -8.91 -14.73 -10.28
N GLU A 138 -9.78 -14.62 -9.27
CA GLU A 138 -11.20 -14.93 -9.36
C GLU A 138 -11.95 -14.11 -10.42
N THR A 139 -11.44 -12.93 -10.79
CA THR A 139 -12.01 -12.14 -11.89
C THR A 139 -11.85 -12.84 -13.24
N ARG A 140 -10.85 -13.72 -13.40
CA ARG A 140 -10.41 -14.36 -14.65
C ARG A 140 -9.98 -13.36 -15.75
N GLU A 141 -9.75 -12.11 -15.38
CA GLU A 141 -9.37 -11.03 -16.29
C GLU A 141 -7.94 -10.51 -16.03
N ALA A 142 -7.34 -10.91 -14.93
CA ALA A 142 -5.99 -10.54 -14.52
C ALA A 142 -5.41 -11.58 -13.55
N VAL A 143 -4.13 -11.42 -13.22
CA VAL A 143 -3.39 -12.27 -12.28
C VAL A 143 -2.87 -11.44 -11.12
N GLY A 144 -3.12 -11.88 -9.91
CA GLY A 144 -2.60 -11.30 -8.69
C GLY A 144 -1.15 -11.73 -8.40
N VAL A 145 -0.26 -10.77 -8.21
CA VAL A 145 1.18 -10.99 -7.97
C VAL A 145 1.55 -10.39 -6.61
N PRO A 146 1.53 -11.14 -5.51
CA PRO A 146 1.97 -10.65 -4.21
C PRO A 146 3.48 -10.42 -4.21
N ILE A 147 3.89 -9.23 -3.77
CA ILE A 147 5.28 -8.79 -3.70
C ILE A 147 5.51 -8.21 -2.32
N TYR A 148 6.54 -8.67 -1.63
CA TYR A 148 6.91 -8.06 -0.35
C TYR A 148 8.14 -7.17 -0.50
N ALA A 149 8.20 -6.08 0.28
CA ALA A 149 9.36 -5.20 0.34
C ALA A 149 9.49 -4.55 1.74
N GLY A 150 10.73 -4.25 2.13
CA GLY A 150 11.00 -3.59 3.40
C GLY A 150 10.66 -2.10 3.37
N SER A 151 10.89 -1.43 2.25
CA SER A 151 10.65 -0.01 2.05
C SER A 151 10.56 0.30 0.56
N LEU A 152 9.76 1.29 0.19
CA LEU A 152 9.78 1.85 -1.17
C LEU A 152 10.83 2.98 -1.30
N ARG A 153 11.07 3.75 -0.24
CA ARG A 153 12.05 4.86 -0.26
C ARG A 153 13.48 4.39 -0.51
N SER A 154 13.89 3.34 0.17
CA SER A 154 15.23 2.74 0.08
C SER A 154 15.26 1.46 -0.76
N ALA A 155 14.25 1.25 -1.58
CA ALA A 155 14.15 0.07 -2.42
C ALA A 155 15.25 0.04 -3.49
N PRO A 156 15.84 -1.14 -3.78
CA PRO A 156 16.80 -1.28 -4.86
C PRO A 156 16.13 -1.10 -6.23
N ASP A 157 16.90 -0.73 -7.25
CA ASP A 157 16.40 -0.54 -8.61
C ASP A 157 15.74 -1.80 -9.16
N ALA A 158 16.25 -2.98 -8.83
CA ALA A 158 15.68 -4.26 -9.22
C ALA A 158 14.21 -4.46 -8.77
N LEU A 159 13.79 -3.87 -7.62
CA LEU A 159 12.37 -3.86 -7.24
C LEU A 159 11.55 -3.00 -8.21
N TYR A 160 12.01 -1.78 -8.50
CA TYR A 160 11.29 -0.89 -9.42
C TYR A 160 11.23 -1.44 -10.85
N GLU A 161 12.29 -2.09 -11.32
CA GLU A 161 12.30 -2.82 -12.59
C GLU A 161 11.22 -3.94 -12.58
N ALA A 162 11.13 -4.70 -11.50
CA ALA A 162 10.10 -5.73 -11.34
C ALA A 162 8.69 -5.13 -11.30
N LEU A 163 8.48 -4.02 -10.59
CA LEU A 163 7.20 -3.32 -10.54
C LEU A 163 6.79 -2.76 -11.91
N GLY A 164 7.75 -2.27 -12.72
CA GLY A 164 7.50 -1.77 -14.08
C GLY A 164 7.03 -2.84 -15.08
N THR A 165 7.10 -4.13 -14.71
CA THR A 165 6.56 -5.24 -15.54
C THR A 165 5.08 -5.52 -15.30
N LEU A 166 4.44 -4.77 -14.40
CA LEU A 166 3.03 -4.95 -14.00
C LEU A 166 2.12 -4.02 -14.81
N ASP A 167 0.83 -4.34 -14.85
CA ASP A 167 -0.20 -3.53 -15.51
C ASP A 167 -0.93 -2.61 -14.53
N ALA A 168 -0.92 -2.94 -13.24
CA ALA A 168 -1.33 -2.08 -12.12
C ALA A 168 -0.66 -2.55 -10.83
N LEU A 169 -0.62 -1.68 -9.83
CA LEU A 169 -0.04 -1.96 -8.53
C LEU A 169 -1.00 -1.55 -7.42
N VAL A 170 -1.31 -2.46 -6.51
CA VAL A 170 -1.97 -2.15 -5.23
C VAL A 170 -0.91 -2.13 -4.14
N VAL A 171 -0.74 -1.00 -3.49
CA VAL A 171 0.24 -0.80 -2.43
C VAL A 171 -0.45 -0.76 -1.09
N THR A 172 0.03 -1.51 -0.12
CA THR A 172 -0.45 -1.51 1.28
C THR A 172 0.57 -0.94 2.25
N VAL A 173 1.78 -0.66 1.77
CA VAL A 173 2.87 -0.06 2.54
C VAL A 173 2.74 1.46 2.59
N LEU A 174 3.46 2.08 3.52
CA LEU A 174 3.53 3.53 3.66
C LEU A 174 4.30 4.17 2.49
N ALA A 175 4.45 5.47 2.54
CA ALA A 175 4.97 6.35 1.50
C ALA A 175 6.21 5.86 0.74
N ALA A 176 6.27 6.18 -0.54
CA ALA A 176 7.46 6.06 -1.38
C ALA A 176 8.29 7.36 -1.39
N GLY A 177 7.63 8.52 -1.39
CA GLY A 177 8.30 9.81 -1.40
C GLY A 177 8.73 10.33 -0.03
N GLY A 178 9.52 11.40 0.00
CA GLY A 178 10.05 12.04 1.21
C GLY A 178 11.26 11.31 1.79
N SER A 179 12.41 11.94 1.83
CA SER A 179 13.64 11.40 2.44
C SER A 179 13.79 11.78 3.91
N VAL A 180 13.15 12.86 4.33
CA VAL A 180 13.16 13.39 5.70
C VAL A 180 11.74 13.73 6.09
N PRO A 181 11.33 13.59 7.38
CA PRO A 181 10.06 14.13 7.84
C PRO A 181 9.98 15.60 7.44
N ALA A 182 8.96 15.97 6.67
CA ALA A 182 8.76 17.35 6.29
C ALA A 182 8.72 18.20 7.56
N THR A 183 9.74 18.99 7.80
CA THR A 183 9.63 20.10 8.73
C THR A 183 8.64 21.04 8.09
N ALA A 184 7.43 21.10 8.65
CA ALA A 184 6.32 21.88 8.16
C ALA A 184 6.70 23.38 8.19
N GLY A 185 7.36 23.82 7.13
CA GLY A 185 7.67 25.21 6.83
C GLY A 185 6.97 25.56 5.53
N ALA A 186 5.90 26.34 5.59
CA ALA A 186 5.31 26.93 4.42
C ALA A 186 6.38 27.76 3.68
N GLY A 187 6.91 27.25 2.55
CA GLY A 187 7.81 27.98 1.68
C GLY A 187 9.24 27.46 1.48
N GLY A 188 9.57 26.25 1.88
CA GLY A 188 10.87 25.63 1.59
C GLY A 188 10.86 24.91 0.25
N GLU A 189 11.63 25.36 -0.72
CA GLU A 189 11.74 24.77 -2.06
C GLU A 189 12.57 23.47 -2.12
N ASP A 190 13.22 23.04 -1.03
CA ASP A 190 14.32 22.07 -1.12
C ASP A 190 14.03 20.64 -0.66
N GLU A 191 12.81 20.33 -0.19
CA GLU A 191 12.43 18.96 0.16
C GLU A 191 11.06 18.61 -0.40
N SER A 192 10.92 18.68 -1.72
CA SER A 192 9.74 18.21 -2.40
C SER A 192 9.61 16.70 -2.17
N TRP A 193 8.39 16.25 -1.97
CA TRP A 193 8.02 14.83 -1.93
C TRP A 193 8.40 14.18 -3.27
N ASP A 194 9.54 13.45 -3.30
CA ASP A 194 10.03 12.85 -4.53
C ASP A 194 9.28 11.57 -4.88
N VAL A 195 8.49 11.63 -5.92
CA VAL A 195 7.73 10.51 -6.48
C VAL A 195 8.22 10.09 -7.87
N ALA A 196 9.35 10.60 -8.33
CA ALA A 196 9.83 10.37 -9.69
C ALA A 196 9.94 8.88 -10.04
N ARG A 197 10.42 8.06 -9.11
CA ARG A 197 10.52 6.60 -9.31
C ARG A 197 9.16 5.92 -9.42
N MET A 198 8.15 6.35 -8.65
CA MET A 198 6.78 5.83 -8.76
C MET A 198 6.11 6.29 -10.05
N ALA A 199 6.27 7.54 -10.42
CA ALA A 199 5.75 8.10 -11.67
C ALA A 199 6.36 7.42 -12.90
N ALA A 200 7.65 7.07 -12.85
CA ALA A 200 8.36 6.38 -13.92
C ALA A 200 7.83 4.95 -14.20
N LEU A 201 7.09 4.35 -13.28
CA LEU A 201 6.43 3.05 -13.52
C LEU A 201 5.38 3.15 -14.63
N ASP A 202 4.78 4.31 -14.84
CA ASP A 202 3.73 4.56 -15.86
C ASP A 202 2.58 3.53 -15.81
N ILE A 203 2.20 3.10 -14.61
CA ILE A 203 1.09 2.20 -14.33
C ILE A 203 0.15 2.80 -13.29
N PRO A 204 -1.13 2.41 -13.26
CA PRO A 204 -2.01 2.76 -12.14
C PRO A 204 -1.48 2.23 -10.82
N VAL A 205 -1.29 3.13 -9.84
CA VAL A 205 -0.88 2.78 -8.49
C VAL A 205 -2.01 3.08 -7.52
N LEU A 206 -2.55 2.05 -6.89
CA LEU A 206 -3.67 2.13 -5.99
C LEU A 206 -3.21 1.92 -4.55
N GLN A 207 -3.86 2.58 -3.60
CA GLN A 207 -3.67 2.34 -2.17
C GLN A 207 -4.74 1.35 -1.69
N GLY A 208 -4.30 0.16 -1.27
CA GLY A 208 -5.14 -0.81 -0.55
C GLY A 208 -5.11 -0.50 0.95
N LEU A 209 -6.27 -0.17 1.54
CA LEU A 209 -6.32 0.24 2.94
C LEU A 209 -6.40 -0.98 3.86
N CYS A 210 -5.40 -1.11 4.75
CA CYS A 210 -5.34 -2.09 5.82
C CYS A 210 -5.48 -1.35 7.16
N LEU A 211 -6.70 -1.27 7.68
CA LEU A 211 -6.99 -0.47 8.87
C LEU A 211 -6.46 -1.11 10.15
N THR A 212 -6.09 -0.26 11.09
CA THR A 212 -5.59 -0.68 12.42
C THR A 212 -6.71 -0.99 13.41
N ALA A 213 -7.95 -0.62 13.11
CA ALA A 213 -9.15 -1.01 13.84
C ALA A 213 -9.62 -2.41 13.42
N SER A 214 -10.35 -3.10 14.30
CA SER A 214 -11.07 -4.32 13.94
C SER A 214 -12.24 -4.02 13.00
N ARG A 215 -12.72 -5.03 12.30
CA ARG A 215 -13.89 -4.92 11.41
C ARG A 215 -15.14 -4.42 12.17
N ALA A 216 -15.33 -4.94 13.38
CA ALA A 216 -16.47 -4.58 14.24
C ALA A 216 -16.39 -3.12 14.72
N GLU A 217 -15.22 -2.66 15.16
CA GLU A 217 -15.01 -1.27 15.55
C GLU A 217 -15.22 -0.31 14.39
N TRP A 218 -14.73 -0.66 13.23
CA TRP A 218 -14.91 0.14 12.02
C TRP A 218 -16.39 0.26 11.61
N GLU A 219 -17.18 -0.83 11.69
CA GLU A 219 -18.60 -0.81 11.39
C GLU A 219 -19.43 -0.01 12.40
N ALA A 220 -19.02 -0.02 13.66
CA ALA A 220 -19.69 0.73 14.71
C ALA A 220 -19.39 2.23 14.65
N SER A 221 -18.34 2.65 13.93
CA SER A 221 -17.92 4.05 13.84
C SER A 221 -18.56 4.76 12.64
N SER A 222 -19.08 5.96 12.86
CA SER A 222 -19.52 6.87 11.79
C SER A 222 -18.38 7.66 11.15
N GLU A 223 -17.17 7.62 11.71
CA GLU A 223 -16.01 8.37 11.26
C GLU A 223 -15.24 7.65 10.13
N GLY A 224 -15.47 6.35 9.97
CA GLY A 224 -14.76 5.53 8.98
C GLY A 224 -13.36 5.15 9.46
N ALA A 225 -12.30 5.75 8.89
CA ALA A 225 -10.92 5.50 9.32
C ALA A 225 -10.57 6.31 10.57
N THR A 226 -9.73 5.72 11.44
CA THR A 226 -9.16 6.48 12.57
C THR A 226 -8.29 7.64 12.07
N PRO A 227 -8.01 8.68 12.89
CA PRO A 227 -7.09 9.74 12.49
C PRO A 227 -5.70 9.22 12.06
N LEU A 228 -5.20 8.19 12.73
CA LEU A 228 -3.93 7.54 12.38
C LEU A 228 -4.00 6.84 11.02
N ASP A 229 -5.06 6.06 10.78
CA ASP A 229 -5.26 5.40 9.49
C ASP A 229 -5.50 6.42 8.37
N SER A 230 -6.25 7.50 8.63
CA SER A 230 -6.46 8.58 7.68
C SER A 230 -5.15 9.26 7.27
N ALA A 231 -4.25 9.52 8.21
CA ALA A 231 -2.95 10.09 7.92
C ALA A 231 -2.07 9.11 7.12
N ASN A 232 -1.96 7.86 7.58
CA ASN A 232 -1.00 6.90 7.05
C ASN A 232 -1.48 6.14 5.81
N GLN A 233 -2.80 5.89 5.69
CA GLN A 233 -3.37 5.07 4.63
C GLN A 233 -4.06 5.89 3.52
N ILE A 234 -4.31 7.19 3.76
CA ILE A 234 -4.96 8.08 2.80
C ILE A 234 -4.08 9.28 2.48
N ALA A 235 -3.85 10.20 3.43
CA ALA A 235 -3.19 11.46 3.15
C ALA A 235 -1.75 11.27 2.65
N ILE A 236 -0.93 10.49 3.34
CA ILE A 236 0.45 10.22 2.91
C ILE A 236 0.50 9.51 1.54
N PRO A 237 -0.30 8.44 1.25
CA PRO A 237 -0.36 7.86 -0.08
C PRO A 237 -0.84 8.79 -1.19
N GLU A 238 -1.69 9.76 -0.91
CA GLU A 238 -2.09 10.77 -1.91
C GLU A 238 -0.90 11.63 -2.35
N PHE A 239 0.05 11.95 -1.47
CA PHE A 239 1.29 12.63 -1.86
C PHE A 239 2.17 11.79 -2.80
N ASP A 240 2.07 10.46 -2.75
CA ASP A 240 2.71 9.56 -3.72
C ASP A 240 1.94 9.45 -5.05
N GLY A 241 0.82 10.15 -5.21
CA GLY A 241 -0.03 10.08 -6.39
C GLY A 241 -0.85 8.79 -6.49
N ARG A 242 -1.07 8.08 -5.37
CA ARG A 242 -1.83 6.83 -5.37
C ARG A 242 -3.33 7.08 -5.43
N ILE A 243 -4.03 6.21 -6.11
CA ILE A 243 -5.50 6.20 -6.17
C ILE A 243 -6.02 5.52 -4.92
N ILE A 244 -6.66 6.27 -4.04
CA ILE A 244 -7.20 5.73 -2.79
C ILE A 244 -8.40 4.82 -3.10
N THR A 245 -8.39 3.60 -2.54
CA THR A 245 -9.47 2.62 -2.70
C THR A 245 -10.31 2.51 -1.42
N ALA A 246 -10.89 1.36 -1.17
CA ALA A 246 -11.67 1.08 0.04
C ALA A 246 -10.84 0.29 1.07
N PRO A 247 -11.15 0.38 2.37
CA PRO A 247 -10.64 -0.55 3.36
C PRO A 247 -11.01 -1.98 2.97
N PHE A 248 -10.05 -2.89 2.97
CA PHE A 248 -10.29 -4.29 2.64
C PHE A 248 -9.74 -5.26 3.67
N SER A 249 -8.86 -4.79 4.55
CA SER A 249 -8.27 -5.59 5.61
C SER A 249 -8.32 -4.83 6.93
N PHE A 250 -8.54 -5.57 8.01
CA PHE A 250 -8.73 -5.06 9.37
C PHE A 250 -7.82 -5.81 10.33
N LYS A 251 -7.37 -5.11 11.39
CA LYS A 251 -6.51 -5.70 12.39
C LYS A 251 -7.35 -6.38 13.46
N GLU A 252 -7.39 -7.69 13.41
CA GLU A 252 -8.08 -8.53 14.40
C GLU A 252 -7.08 -9.07 15.43
N ILE A 253 -7.57 -9.40 16.60
CA ILE A 253 -6.81 -10.10 17.63
C ILE A 253 -7.28 -11.55 17.65
N ASP A 254 -6.36 -12.48 17.44
CA ASP A 254 -6.66 -13.91 17.43
C ASP A 254 -6.91 -14.49 18.85
N GLU A 255 -7.24 -15.78 18.93
CA GLU A 255 -7.50 -16.46 20.19
C GLU A 255 -6.28 -16.50 21.12
N GLN A 256 -5.06 -16.32 20.58
CA GLN A 256 -3.81 -16.25 21.32
C GLN A 256 -3.45 -14.82 21.75
N GLY A 257 -4.26 -13.84 21.39
CA GLY A 257 -4.01 -12.42 21.67
C GLY A 257 -3.02 -11.76 20.71
N LEU A 258 -2.74 -12.39 19.55
CA LEU A 258 -1.83 -11.85 18.54
C LEU A 258 -2.59 -11.07 17.46
N PRO A 259 -2.04 -9.94 17.00
CA PRO A 259 -2.65 -9.15 15.94
C PRO A 259 -2.44 -9.81 14.58
N ALA A 260 -3.52 -9.98 13.83
CA ALA A 260 -3.51 -10.44 12.44
C ALA A 260 -4.30 -9.48 11.55
N TYR A 261 -3.83 -9.27 10.31
CA TYR A 261 -4.61 -8.55 9.31
C TYR A 261 -5.52 -9.54 8.57
N VAL A 262 -6.82 -9.36 8.75
CA VAL A 262 -7.86 -10.22 8.17
C VAL A 262 -8.57 -9.48 7.04
N ALA A 263 -8.60 -10.08 5.86
CA ALA A 263 -9.28 -9.53 4.69
C ALA A 263 -10.80 -9.75 4.78
N ASP A 264 -11.57 -8.70 4.49
CA ASP A 264 -13.02 -8.79 4.31
C ASP A 264 -13.29 -9.22 2.85
N PRO A 265 -13.98 -10.34 2.60
CA PRO A 265 -14.11 -10.90 1.25
C PRO A 265 -14.82 -9.97 0.26
N GLU A 266 -15.92 -9.30 0.67
CA GLU A 266 -16.65 -8.38 -0.22
C GLU A 266 -15.81 -7.18 -0.61
N ARG A 267 -15.12 -6.57 0.37
CA ARG A 267 -14.31 -5.40 0.17
C ARG A 267 -13.03 -5.71 -0.61
N THR A 268 -12.46 -6.89 -0.39
CA THR A 268 -11.32 -7.42 -1.13
C THR A 268 -11.67 -7.60 -2.61
N ALA A 269 -12.81 -8.22 -2.91
CA ALA A 269 -13.32 -8.36 -4.28
C ALA A 269 -13.55 -6.99 -4.95
N ARG A 270 -14.02 -5.99 -4.19
CA ARG A 270 -14.18 -4.61 -4.68
C ARG A 270 -12.84 -3.98 -5.06
N VAL A 271 -11.83 -4.05 -4.19
CA VAL A 271 -10.48 -3.50 -4.48
C VAL A 271 -9.87 -4.21 -5.67
N ALA A 272 -9.96 -5.54 -5.73
CA ALA A 272 -9.49 -6.34 -6.86
C ALA A 272 -10.13 -5.88 -8.17
N ARG A 273 -11.46 -5.71 -8.20
CA ARG A 273 -12.20 -5.25 -9.40
C ARG A 273 -11.77 -3.83 -9.82
N VAL A 274 -11.53 -2.93 -8.89
CA VAL A 274 -11.03 -1.58 -9.19
C VAL A 274 -9.65 -1.66 -9.85
N ALA A 275 -8.72 -2.44 -9.27
CA ALA A 275 -7.37 -2.61 -9.82
C ALA A 275 -7.39 -3.22 -11.23
N VAL A 276 -8.17 -4.30 -11.44
CA VAL A 276 -8.34 -4.94 -12.76
C VAL A 276 -8.91 -3.97 -13.78
N ASN A 277 -9.92 -3.18 -13.43
CA ASN A 277 -10.50 -2.20 -14.35
C ASN A 277 -9.48 -1.11 -14.76
N HIS A 278 -8.65 -0.63 -13.82
CA HIS A 278 -7.57 0.31 -14.13
C HIS A 278 -6.53 -0.30 -15.08
N ALA A 279 -6.08 -1.53 -14.83
CA ALA A 279 -5.14 -2.22 -15.71
C ALA A 279 -5.71 -2.39 -17.13
N ARG A 280 -6.98 -2.77 -17.25
CA ARG A 280 -7.66 -2.95 -18.55
C ARG A 280 -7.76 -1.66 -19.37
N LEU A 281 -7.89 -0.49 -18.74
CA LEU A 281 -7.95 0.78 -19.47
C LEU A 281 -6.72 1.00 -20.37
N ARG A 282 -5.58 0.45 -20.01
CA ARG A 282 -4.33 0.54 -20.78
C ARG A 282 -4.42 -0.19 -22.12
N SER A 283 -5.13 -1.30 -22.17
CA SER A 283 -5.27 -2.14 -23.38
C SER A 283 -6.50 -1.82 -24.22
N ILE A 284 -7.42 -1.00 -23.74
CA ILE A 284 -8.62 -0.60 -24.50
C ILE A 284 -8.26 0.53 -25.45
N PRO A 285 -8.49 0.40 -26.78
CA PRO A 285 -8.31 1.49 -27.75
C PRO A 285 -9.16 2.71 -27.36
N ASN A 286 -8.64 3.91 -27.59
CA ASN A 286 -9.33 5.17 -27.21
C ASN A 286 -10.74 5.26 -27.77
N ALA A 287 -10.96 4.86 -29.01
CA ALA A 287 -12.29 4.82 -29.64
C ALA A 287 -13.32 3.92 -28.91
N ARG A 288 -12.87 3.00 -28.06
CA ARG A 288 -13.73 2.11 -27.28
C ARG A 288 -13.84 2.48 -25.81
N LYS A 289 -13.07 3.47 -25.35
CA LYS A 289 -13.14 3.98 -23.98
C LYS A 289 -14.39 4.85 -23.83
N ARG A 290 -15.09 4.69 -22.74
CA ARG A 290 -16.25 5.50 -22.38
C ARG A 290 -15.86 6.44 -21.25
N VAL A 291 -15.93 7.75 -21.50
CA VAL A 291 -15.61 8.81 -20.55
C VAL A 291 -16.89 9.58 -20.24
N ALA A 292 -17.16 9.82 -18.97
CA ALA A 292 -18.23 10.72 -18.53
C ALA A 292 -17.59 12.01 -18.01
N LEU A 293 -17.90 13.12 -18.65
CA LEU A 293 -17.52 14.46 -18.19
C LEU A 293 -18.70 15.07 -17.43
N VAL A 294 -18.57 15.18 -16.11
CA VAL A 294 -19.62 15.70 -15.24
C VAL A 294 -19.33 17.15 -14.90
N LEU A 295 -20.19 18.04 -15.35
CA LEU A 295 -20.16 19.45 -14.97
C LEU A 295 -21.09 19.66 -13.77
N SER A 296 -20.53 20.10 -12.64
CA SER A 296 -21.32 20.39 -11.43
C SER A 296 -22.19 21.67 -11.66
N ALA A 297 -23.37 21.68 -11.07
CA ALA A 297 -24.24 22.84 -11.08
C ALA A 297 -24.83 23.08 -9.70
N TYR A 298 -25.06 24.34 -9.33
CA TYR A 298 -25.83 24.66 -8.13
C TYR A 298 -27.32 24.46 -8.43
N PRO A 299 -28.08 23.79 -7.56
CA PRO A 299 -29.46 23.35 -7.87
C PRO A 299 -30.48 24.48 -8.12
N THR A 300 -30.12 25.72 -7.84
CA THR A 300 -31.08 26.83 -7.89
C THR A 300 -30.98 27.75 -9.12
N LYS A 301 -29.95 27.60 -9.99
CA LYS A 301 -29.77 28.50 -11.15
C LYS A 301 -29.01 27.84 -12.29
N HIS A 302 -29.59 27.73 -13.47
CA HIS A 302 -28.91 27.27 -14.69
C HIS A 302 -27.65 28.09 -15.04
N SER A 303 -27.59 29.36 -14.68
CA SER A 303 -26.43 30.24 -14.90
C SER A 303 -25.20 29.87 -14.05
N ARG A 304 -25.27 28.81 -13.26
CA ARG A 304 -24.16 28.30 -12.44
C ARG A 304 -23.72 26.88 -12.82
N ILE A 305 -24.08 26.42 -14.01
CA ILE A 305 -23.57 25.15 -14.56
C ILE A 305 -22.07 25.30 -14.76
N GLY A 306 -21.30 24.34 -14.24
CA GLY A 306 -19.85 24.34 -14.34
C GLY A 306 -19.15 25.46 -13.55
N ASN A 307 -19.81 26.08 -12.57
CA ASN A 307 -19.20 27.16 -11.81
C ASN A 307 -18.07 26.66 -10.93
N ALA A 308 -16.85 27.09 -11.20
CA ALA A 308 -15.66 26.86 -10.41
C ALA A 308 -14.85 28.15 -10.26
N VAL A 309 -14.31 28.37 -9.05
CA VAL A 309 -13.54 29.60 -8.77
C VAL A 309 -12.23 29.57 -9.59
N GLY A 310 -12.03 30.61 -10.41
CA GLY A 310 -10.80 30.77 -11.19
C GLY A 310 -10.68 29.88 -12.44
N LEU A 311 -11.69 29.06 -12.76
CA LEU A 311 -11.72 28.21 -13.95
C LEU A 311 -12.86 28.62 -14.90
N ASP A 312 -12.53 28.86 -16.15
CA ASP A 312 -13.51 28.91 -17.22
C ASP A 312 -13.88 27.46 -17.60
N THR A 313 -14.89 26.93 -16.93
CA THR A 313 -15.30 25.54 -17.08
C THR A 313 -15.82 25.18 -18.46
N PRO A 314 -16.71 26.02 -19.12
CA PRO A 314 -17.17 25.73 -20.47
C PRO A 314 -16.03 25.67 -21.48
N VAL A 315 -15.14 26.65 -21.49
CA VAL A 315 -13.96 26.68 -22.36
C VAL A 315 -13.05 25.49 -22.09
N SER A 316 -12.82 25.15 -20.81
CA SER A 316 -12.01 23.99 -20.40
C SER A 316 -12.61 22.67 -20.89
N ALA A 317 -13.94 22.52 -20.82
CA ALA A 317 -14.66 21.36 -21.35
C ALA A 317 -14.49 21.23 -22.87
N ILE A 318 -14.64 22.30 -23.62
CA ILE A 318 -14.44 22.31 -25.07
C ILE A 318 -13.00 21.92 -25.44
N ARG A 319 -12.02 22.48 -24.76
CA ARG A 319 -10.59 22.12 -24.97
C ARG A 319 -10.33 20.66 -24.68
N LEU A 320 -10.85 20.13 -23.57
CA LEU A 320 -10.73 18.72 -23.21
C LEU A 320 -11.38 17.82 -24.27
N LEU A 321 -12.59 18.13 -24.72
CA LEU A 321 -13.29 17.36 -25.75
C LEU A 321 -12.56 17.38 -27.10
N ARG A 322 -11.95 18.53 -27.50
CA ARG A 322 -11.09 18.58 -28.69
C ARG A 322 -9.84 17.69 -28.54
N LEU A 323 -9.19 17.66 -27.34
CA LEU A 323 -8.08 16.78 -27.09
C LEU A 323 -8.50 15.32 -27.16
N LEU A 324 -9.63 14.95 -26.54
CA LEU A 324 -10.17 13.59 -26.62
C LEU A 324 -10.44 13.17 -28.07
N ARG A 325 -11.02 14.04 -28.89
CA ARG A 325 -11.23 13.81 -30.33
C ARG A 325 -9.90 13.60 -31.06
N ALA A 326 -8.92 14.46 -30.80
CA ALA A 326 -7.58 14.35 -31.41
C ALA A 326 -6.84 13.06 -31.02
N GLU A 327 -7.07 12.57 -29.81
CA GLU A 327 -6.51 11.30 -29.30
C GLU A 327 -7.34 10.08 -29.74
N GLY A 328 -8.33 10.25 -30.62
CA GLY A 328 -9.11 9.17 -31.21
C GLY A 328 -10.22 8.60 -30.31
N TYR A 329 -10.69 9.35 -29.32
CA TYR A 329 -11.89 8.97 -28.58
C TYR A 329 -13.14 9.18 -29.45
N ASP A 330 -14.10 8.27 -29.32
CA ASP A 330 -15.39 8.36 -29.95
C ASP A 330 -16.29 9.33 -29.13
N LEU A 331 -16.66 10.45 -29.75
CA LEU A 331 -17.53 11.46 -29.14
C LEU A 331 -19.00 11.35 -29.60
N GLY A 332 -19.34 10.23 -30.24
CA GLY A 332 -20.68 10.01 -30.80
C GLY A 332 -20.77 10.32 -32.30
N PRO A 333 -21.97 10.21 -32.87
CA PRO A 333 -22.16 10.45 -34.29
C PRO A 333 -21.92 11.92 -34.68
N ASP A 334 -21.33 12.11 -35.86
CA ASP A 334 -21.01 13.41 -36.46
C ASP A 334 -22.02 13.74 -37.58
N ASP A 335 -23.29 13.56 -37.29
CA ASP A 335 -24.38 13.83 -38.23
C ASP A 335 -25.62 14.43 -37.54
N ASP A 336 -26.63 14.78 -38.33
CA ASP A 336 -27.86 15.39 -37.87
C ASP A 336 -28.72 14.43 -37.00
N THR A 337 -28.31 13.17 -36.80
CA THR A 337 -29.01 12.20 -35.95
C THR A 337 -28.57 12.25 -34.51
N ALA A 338 -27.52 13.01 -34.19
CA ALA A 338 -27.02 13.16 -32.85
C ALA A 338 -28.01 13.95 -31.97
N ASP A 339 -28.38 13.37 -30.82
CA ASP A 339 -29.20 14.07 -29.82
C ASP A 339 -28.50 15.33 -29.25
N PHE A 340 -27.17 15.37 -29.37
CA PHE A 340 -26.36 16.49 -28.91
C PHE A 340 -25.29 16.86 -29.95
N PRO A 341 -25.25 18.12 -30.45
CA PRO A 341 -24.42 18.51 -31.59
C PRO A 341 -22.95 18.75 -31.22
N ILE A 342 -22.29 17.78 -30.60
CA ILE A 342 -20.96 17.97 -30.01
C ILE A 342 -19.89 18.31 -31.04
N HIS A 343 -19.89 17.66 -32.20
CA HIS A 343 -18.89 17.90 -33.23
C HIS A 343 -19.00 19.31 -33.80
N HIS A 344 -20.22 19.80 -34.06
CA HIS A 344 -20.45 21.15 -34.49
C HIS A 344 -19.92 22.19 -33.50
N LEU A 345 -20.12 21.96 -32.18
CA LEU A 345 -19.59 22.83 -31.14
C LEU A 345 -18.06 22.86 -31.12
N LEU A 346 -17.43 21.72 -31.36
CA LEU A 346 -15.95 21.60 -31.35
C LEU A 346 -15.31 22.25 -32.57
N ASP A 347 -16.06 22.41 -33.68
CA ASP A 347 -15.58 23.00 -34.91
C ASP A 347 -15.70 24.53 -34.93
N LEU A 348 -16.36 25.14 -33.95
CA LEU A 348 -16.34 26.58 -33.75
C LEU A 348 -14.90 27.05 -33.47
N GLY A 349 -14.45 28.05 -34.22
CA GLY A 349 -13.05 28.52 -34.13
C GLY A 349 -12.74 29.30 -32.86
N ASP A 350 -13.73 29.76 -32.12
CA ASP A 350 -13.63 30.52 -30.89
C ASP A 350 -14.01 29.64 -29.68
N ASP A 351 -13.09 29.46 -28.75
CA ASP A 351 -13.31 28.67 -27.55
C ASP A 351 -14.43 29.20 -26.66
N THR A 352 -14.59 30.54 -26.57
CA THR A 352 -15.63 31.18 -25.75
C THR A 352 -16.99 30.94 -26.36
N ALA A 353 -17.13 31.17 -27.66
CA ALA A 353 -18.39 30.92 -28.39
C ALA A 353 -18.78 29.43 -28.33
N ALA A 354 -17.80 28.52 -28.43
CA ALA A 354 -18.03 27.08 -28.29
C ALA A 354 -18.47 26.69 -26.86
N GLY A 355 -17.86 27.31 -25.86
CA GLY A 355 -18.23 27.11 -24.44
C GLY A 355 -19.64 27.60 -24.12
N ASP A 356 -20.01 28.79 -24.60
CA ASP A 356 -21.35 29.32 -24.45
C ASP A 356 -22.41 28.44 -25.15
N ALA A 357 -22.11 27.99 -26.36
CA ALA A 357 -22.99 27.10 -27.12
C ALA A 357 -23.12 25.71 -26.40
N LEU A 358 -22.06 25.19 -25.79
CA LEU A 358 -22.10 23.96 -24.97
C LEU A 358 -23.09 24.12 -23.79
N ILE A 359 -22.99 25.21 -23.04
CA ILE A 359 -23.91 25.48 -21.92
C ILE A 359 -25.34 25.61 -22.37
N HIS A 360 -25.59 26.32 -23.48
CA HIS A 360 -26.94 26.43 -24.03
C HIS A 360 -27.51 25.09 -24.48
N ALA A 361 -26.71 24.25 -25.12
CA ALA A 361 -27.12 22.90 -25.51
C ALA A 361 -27.42 22.01 -24.29
N LEU A 362 -26.62 22.08 -23.24
CA LEU A 362 -26.85 21.33 -21.98
C LEU A 362 -28.10 21.79 -21.21
N ILE A 363 -28.49 23.06 -21.34
CA ILE A 363 -29.73 23.58 -20.74
C ILE A 363 -30.96 23.14 -21.53
N ALA A 364 -30.82 22.98 -22.85
CA ALA A 364 -31.92 22.61 -23.75
C ALA A 364 -32.22 21.10 -23.76
N ALA A 365 -31.20 20.25 -23.42
CA ALA A 365 -31.35 18.81 -23.31
C ALA A 365 -31.99 18.38 -21.97
#